data_9a470d50465d61a7e7457c0787ec58fb
#
_entry.id   9a470d50465d61a7e7457c0787ec58fb
#
_cell.length_a   1.000
_cell.length_b   1.000
_cell.length_c   1.000
_cell.angle_alpha   90.00
_cell.angle_beta   90.00
_cell.angle_gamma   90.00
#
_symmetry.space_group_name_H-M   'P 1'
#
loop_
_entity.id
_entity.type
_entity.pdbx_description
1 polymer ?
#
loop_
_entity_poly.entity_id
_entity_poly.type
_entity_poly.pdbx_seq_one_letter_code
_entity_poly.pdbx_strand_id
1 'polypeptide(L)'
;MKSQMDDDDDDKEGKDSEDNTSANDTDTAVFLPKEGSAEEEKSSSRSIFFLLSVIGLCILLVHLMLQFKCHYLPESLAIVFLGAVIGAIIRLLPNDSIKSVESFSPTMFFLILLPPIIFESGYNLHKGNFFANIGSIALFAVPGTIISAIVVGGGVYLLGLAGLVYKLNFVQSFAFGSLISAVDPVATLAIFQAIDVDPILNMLVFGESILNDAVAIVLTTTVLESGM
;
A
#
# COMPACT_ATOMS: atom_id res chain seq x y z
N MET A 1 10.94 35.24 56.86
CA MET A 1 9.85 36.02 57.45
C MET A 1 8.62 35.15 57.19
N LYS A 2 8.26 34.36 58.15
CA LYS A 2 7.03 34.25 58.93
C LYS A 2 5.84 33.91 58.03
N SER A 3 5.03 32.95 58.23
CA SER A 3 4.69 32.09 59.38
C SER A 3 3.37 31.46 58.99
N GLN A 4 3.31 30.15 59.13
CA GLN A 4 2.47 29.46 60.11
C GLN A 4 1.00 29.35 59.68
N MET A 5 0.51 28.11 59.47
CA MET A 5 -0.12 27.27 60.54
C MET A 5 -1.60 27.65 60.71
N ASP A 6 -2.55 26.84 60.86
CA ASP A 6 -2.79 25.54 61.53
C ASP A 6 -4.16 25.04 61.04
N ASP A 7 -4.33 23.71 60.92
CA ASP A 7 -5.06 22.81 61.82
C ASP A 7 -6.58 23.07 61.85
N ASP A 8 -7.46 22.15 61.78
CA ASP A 8 -7.79 20.97 62.57
C ASP A 8 -9.10 20.34 62.03
N ASP A 9 -9.07 19.02 61.98
CA ASP A 9 -9.92 18.03 62.60
C ASP A 9 -11.47 18.18 62.56
N ASP A 10 -12.16 17.15 62.23
CA ASP A 10 -12.78 16.13 63.05
C ASP A 10 -13.90 15.33 62.36
N ASP A 11 -13.69 14.05 62.34
CA ASP A 11 -14.55 12.94 62.80
C ASP A 11 -16.09 12.98 62.64
N LYS A 12 -16.56 11.87 62.10
CA LYS A 12 -17.38 10.79 62.73
C LYS A 12 -18.20 10.06 61.68
N GLU A 13 -17.89 8.80 61.55
CA GLU A 13 -18.53 7.61 62.16
C GLU A 13 -20.05 7.45 61.89
N GLY A 14 -20.32 6.25 61.39
CA GLY A 14 -21.52 5.52 61.75
C GLY A 14 -22.13 4.79 60.54
N LYS A 15 -21.75 3.57 60.37
CA LYS A 15 -22.43 2.32 60.84
C LYS A 15 -23.73 1.94 60.14
N ASP A 16 -23.59 0.78 59.63
CA ASP A 16 -24.44 -0.45 59.73
C ASP A 16 -25.52 -0.62 58.63
N SER A 17 -25.33 -1.65 57.99
CA SER A 17 -25.67 -3.09 58.06
C SER A 17 -26.80 -3.50 57.12
N GLU A 18 -26.51 -4.63 56.48
CA GLU A 18 -27.35 -5.79 56.18
C GLU A 18 -28.47 -5.54 55.13
N ASP A 19 -28.81 -6.35 54.26
CA ASP A 19 -28.66 -7.80 54.10
C ASP A 19 -29.28 -8.19 52.75
N ASN A 20 -28.70 -9.23 52.14
CA ASN A 20 -29.37 -10.25 51.36
C ASN A 20 -30.47 -9.89 50.33
N THR A 21 -30.29 -10.23 49.11
CA THR A 21 -30.91 -11.45 48.58
C THR A 21 -30.61 -11.63 47.07
N SER A 22 -29.94 -12.70 46.81
CA SER A 22 -30.02 -13.52 45.62
C SER A 22 -31.22 -13.24 44.69
N ALA A 23 -30.93 -12.82 43.47
CA ALA A 23 -31.71 -13.21 42.30
C ALA A 23 -30.78 -13.28 41.09
N ASN A 24 -30.57 -14.50 40.63
CA ASN A 24 -30.13 -14.80 39.29
C ASN A 24 -31.02 -14.09 38.27
N ASP A 25 -30.53 -13.02 37.70
CA ASP A 25 -30.95 -12.56 36.39
C ASP A 25 -29.78 -12.72 35.43
N THR A 26 -29.91 -13.76 34.65
CA THR A 26 -29.22 -13.94 33.38
C THR A 26 -29.72 -12.80 32.47
N ASP A 27 -29.21 -11.62 32.69
CA ASP A 27 -29.26 -10.55 31.71
C ASP A 27 -28.35 -10.94 30.56
N THR A 28 -28.97 -11.58 29.58
CA THR A 28 -28.51 -11.49 28.20
C THR A 28 -28.51 -10.02 27.86
N ALA A 29 -27.42 -9.33 28.19
CA ALA A 29 -27.14 -8.01 27.68
C ALA A 29 -27.14 -8.13 26.15
N VAL A 30 -28.29 -7.84 25.56
CA VAL A 30 -28.40 -7.51 24.15
C VAL A 30 -27.46 -6.30 23.99
N PHE A 31 -26.29 -6.54 23.41
CA PHE A 31 -25.36 -5.51 22.99
C PHE A 31 -26.07 -4.63 21.98
N LEU A 32 -26.83 -3.66 22.47
CA LEU A 32 -27.31 -2.56 21.62
C LEU A 32 -26.09 -1.74 21.20
N PRO A 33 -25.81 -1.62 19.91
CA PRO A 33 -24.72 -0.78 19.44
C PRO A 33 -24.92 0.64 19.96
N LYS A 34 -23.87 1.20 20.57
CA LYS A 34 -23.84 2.59 21.00
C LYS A 34 -24.14 3.47 19.78
N GLU A 35 -24.95 4.51 19.92
CA GLU A 35 -25.43 5.35 18.82
C GLU A 35 -24.32 5.83 17.84
N GLY A 36 -23.07 6.00 18.31
CA GLY A 36 -21.88 6.26 17.46
C GLY A 36 -21.44 5.09 16.59
N SER A 37 -21.74 3.84 16.97
CA SER A 37 -21.34 2.64 16.20
C SER A 37 -22.21 2.42 14.96
N ALA A 38 -23.46 2.88 14.95
CA ALA A 38 -24.37 2.72 13.82
C ALA A 38 -23.98 3.61 12.61
N GLU A 39 -23.46 4.81 12.86
CA GLU A 39 -22.95 5.68 11.79
C GLU A 39 -21.61 5.21 11.23
N GLU A 40 -20.73 4.72 12.11
CA GLU A 40 -19.45 4.11 11.69
C GLU A 40 -19.70 2.83 10.90
N GLU A 41 -20.63 1.99 11.32
CA GLU A 41 -21.01 0.76 10.62
C GLU A 41 -21.63 1.06 9.25
N LYS A 42 -22.50 2.07 9.15
CA LYS A 42 -23.10 2.54 7.90
C LYS A 42 -22.05 3.15 6.96
N SER A 43 -21.07 3.86 7.50
CA SER A 43 -19.95 4.41 6.72
C SER A 43 -19.05 3.29 6.19
N SER A 44 -18.70 2.32 7.03
CA SER A 44 -17.89 1.15 6.65
C SER A 44 -18.61 0.29 5.62
N SER A 45 -19.88 0.04 5.79
CA SER A 45 -20.71 -0.72 4.83
C SER A 45 -20.77 -0.05 3.45
N ARG A 46 -20.90 1.28 3.42
CA ARG A 46 -20.88 2.08 2.18
C ARG A 46 -19.52 1.99 1.48
N SER A 47 -18.43 2.07 2.24
CA SER A 47 -17.06 1.95 1.72
C SER A 47 -16.81 0.58 1.10
N ILE A 48 -17.26 -0.48 1.77
CA ILE A 48 -17.14 -1.86 1.27
C ILE A 48 -17.99 -2.03 -0.01
N PHE A 49 -19.21 -1.53 -0.02
CA PHE A 49 -20.06 -1.59 -1.22
C PHE A 49 -19.45 -0.86 -2.40
N PHE A 50 -18.91 0.34 -2.17
CA PHE A 50 -18.22 1.11 -3.19
C PHE A 50 -17.00 0.35 -3.73
N LEU A 51 -16.15 -0.18 -2.85
CA LEU A 51 -14.97 -0.97 -3.22
C LEU A 51 -15.36 -2.19 -4.08
N LEU A 52 -16.37 -2.96 -3.65
CA LEU A 52 -16.84 -4.11 -4.39
C LEU A 52 -17.44 -3.72 -5.75
N SER A 53 -18.13 -2.58 -5.83
CA SER A 53 -18.67 -2.08 -7.10
C SER A 53 -17.56 -1.68 -8.07
N VAL A 54 -16.49 -1.03 -7.58
CA VAL A 54 -15.32 -0.68 -8.40
C VAL A 54 -14.59 -1.93 -8.87
N ILE A 55 -14.38 -2.92 -8.01
CA ILE A 55 -13.77 -4.21 -8.38
C ILE A 55 -14.62 -4.91 -9.44
N GLY A 56 -15.92 -4.98 -9.26
CA GLY A 56 -16.85 -5.56 -10.25
C GLY A 56 -16.76 -4.84 -11.60
N LEU A 57 -16.66 -3.52 -11.59
CA LEU A 57 -16.51 -2.71 -12.81
C LEU A 57 -15.15 -2.96 -13.49
N CYS A 58 -14.08 -3.12 -12.73
CA CYS A 58 -12.75 -3.47 -13.25
C CYS A 58 -12.78 -4.85 -13.92
N ILE A 59 -13.38 -5.85 -13.28
CA ILE A 59 -13.51 -7.21 -13.84
C ILE A 59 -14.33 -7.17 -15.14
N LEU A 60 -15.42 -6.42 -15.15
CA LEU A 60 -16.24 -6.24 -16.36
C LEU A 60 -15.44 -5.58 -17.49
N LEU A 61 -14.67 -4.54 -17.18
CA LEU A 61 -13.81 -3.85 -18.16
C LEU A 61 -12.79 -4.80 -18.77
N VAL A 62 -12.07 -5.56 -17.92
CA VAL A 62 -11.08 -6.55 -18.39
C VAL A 62 -11.75 -7.62 -19.25
N HIS A 63 -12.91 -8.13 -18.82
CA HIS A 63 -13.66 -9.11 -19.60
C HIS A 63 -14.06 -8.57 -20.99
N LEU A 64 -14.55 -7.32 -21.05
CA LEU A 64 -14.89 -6.68 -22.32
C LEU A 64 -13.65 -6.48 -23.21
N MET A 65 -12.52 -6.06 -22.63
CA MET A 65 -11.26 -5.91 -23.38
C MET A 65 -10.81 -7.23 -24.01
N LEU A 66 -10.87 -8.33 -23.26
CA LEU A 66 -10.54 -9.67 -23.73
C LEU A 66 -11.51 -10.10 -24.86
N GLN A 67 -12.80 -9.83 -24.70
CA GLN A 67 -13.82 -10.18 -25.70
C GLN A 67 -13.65 -9.40 -27.01
N PHE A 68 -13.31 -8.10 -26.93
CA PHE A 68 -13.09 -7.24 -28.09
C PHE A 68 -11.66 -7.35 -28.67
N LYS A 69 -10.81 -8.22 -28.10
CA LYS A 69 -9.40 -8.41 -28.51
C LYS A 69 -8.63 -7.09 -28.66
N CYS A 70 -8.83 -6.18 -27.71
CA CYS A 70 -8.08 -4.92 -27.65
C CYS A 70 -6.62 -5.17 -27.24
N HIS A 71 -5.73 -5.45 -28.22
CA HIS A 71 -4.31 -5.69 -27.97
C HIS A 71 -3.49 -4.41 -27.80
N TYR A 72 -4.08 -3.24 -28.02
CA TYR A 72 -3.34 -1.96 -27.97
C TYR A 72 -3.14 -1.41 -26.57
N LEU A 73 -4.00 -1.77 -25.60
CA LEU A 73 -3.89 -1.33 -24.21
C LEU A 73 -3.63 -2.52 -23.29
N PRO A 74 -2.61 -2.46 -22.44
CA PRO A 74 -2.44 -3.39 -21.31
C PRO A 74 -3.64 -3.29 -20.36
N GLU A 75 -4.09 -4.41 -19.84
CA GLU A 75 -5.24 -4.48 -18.92
C GLU A 75 -5.04 -3.58 -17.70
N SER A 76 -3.82 -3.56 -17.16
CA SER A 76 -3.45 -2.71 -16.01
C SER A 76 -3.63 -1.23 -16.31
N LEU A 77 -3.25 -0.76 -17.50
CA LEU A 77 -3.40 0.64 -17.90
C LEU A 77 -4.88 1.03 -18.04
N ALA A 78 -5.71 0.13 -18.56
CA ALA A 78 -7.15 0.35 -18.67
C ALA A 78 -7.81 0.49 -17.29
N ILE A 79 -7.41 -0.34 -16.32
CA ILE A 79 -7.89 -0.26 -14.92
C ILE A 79 -7.47 1.06 -14.28
N VAL A 80 -6.21 1.48 -14.44
CA VAL A 80 -5.72 2.77 -13.92
C VAL A 80 -6.50 3.94 -14.53
N PHE A 81 -6.76 3.89 -15.83
CA PHE A 81 -7.56 4.92 -16.52
C PHE A 81 -9.00 4.96 -16.01
N LEU A 82 -9.62 3.79 -15.80
CA LEU A 82 -10.96 3.69 -15.20
C LEU A 82 -10.97 4.31 -13.79
N GLY A 83 -9.97 3.98 -12.96
CA GLY A 83 -9.80 4.56 -11.62
C GLY A 83 -9.66 6.08 -11.67
N ALA A 84 -8.87 6.62 -12.61
CA ALA A 84 -8.72 8.05 -12.81
C ALA A 84 -10.04 8.74 -13.20
N VAL A 85 -10.83 8.12 -14.07
CA VAL A 85 -12.16 8.62 -14.46
C VAL A 85 -13.12 8.62 -13.29
N ILE A 86 -13.17 7.51 -12.51
CA ILE A 86 -14.01 7.42 -11.30
C ILE A 86 -13.60 8.48 -10.28
N GLY A 87 -12.31 8.64 -10.00
CA GLY A 87 -11.80 9.67 -9.09
C GLY A 87 -12.12 11.09 -9.56
N ALA A 88 -12.01 11.37 -10.86
CA ALA A 88 -12.41 12.66 -11.43
C ALA A 88 -13.91 12.93 -11.25
N ILE A 89 -14.76 11.92 -11.48
CA ILE A 89 -16.21 12.04 -11.27
C ILE A 89 -16.53 12.32 -9.79
N ILE A 90 -15.92 11.57 -8.86
CA ILE A 90 -16.12 11.76 -7.42
C ILE A 90 -15.70 13.17 -7.00
N ARG A 91 -14.59 13.67 -7.52
CA ARG A 91 -14.12 15.03 -7.23
C ARG A 91 -15.09 16.13 -7.68
N LEU A 92 -15.85 15.88 -8.76
CA LEU A 92 -16.84 16.81 -9.28
C LEU A 92 -18.16 16.76 -8.49
N LEU A 93 -18.44 15.69 -7.74
CA LEU A 93 -19.63 15.60 -6.90
C LEU A 93 -19.43 16.33 -5.55
N PRO A 94 -20.39 17.14 -5.10
CA PRO A 94 -20.28 17.93 -3.87
C PRO A 94 -20.55 17.12 -2.59
N ASN A 95 -20.33 15.80 -2.59
CA ASN A 95 -20.63 14.91 -1.46
C ASN A 95 -19.36 14.54 -0.67
N ASP A 96 -19.18 15.16 0.49
CA ASP A 96 -18.03 14.90 1.38
C ASP A 96 -18.02 13.47 1.94
N SER A 97 -19.19 12.80 1.99
CA SER A 97 -19.28 11.39 2.44
C SER A 97 -18.62 10.39 1.49
N ILE A 98 -18.45 10.71 0.22
CA ILE A 98 -17.80 9.83 -0.77
C ILE A 98 -16.29 10.11 -0.82
N LYS A 99 -15.87 11.33 -0.54
CA LYS A 99 -14.46 11.72 -0.47
C LYS A 99 -13.69 10.99 0.64
N SER A 100 -14.35 10.63 1.73
CA SER A 100 -13.72 9.84 2.80
C SER A 100 -13.42 8.40 2.40
N VAL A 101 -14.14 7.86 1.41
CA VAL A 101 -13.93 6.50 0.87
C VAL A 101 -12.78 6.48 -0.13
N GLU A 102 -12.50 7.62 -0.79
CA GLU A 102 -11.43 7.77 -1.77
C GLU A 102 -10.04 7.86 -1.13
N SER A 103 -9.95 8.13 0.18
CA SER A 103 -8.66 8.25 0.85
C SER A 103 -7.94 6.89 0.84
N PHE A 104 -6.81 6.84 0.12
CA PHE A 104 -5.93 5.69 0.13
C PHE A 104 -5.42 5.42 1.55
N SER A 105 -5.71 4.22 2.07
CA SER A 105 -5.19 3.79 3.36
C SER A 105 -3.95 2.90 3.13
N PRO A 106 -2.73 3.41 3.42
CA PRO A 106 -1.52 2.60 3.30
C PRO A 106 -1.60 1.32 4.14
N THR A 107 -2.20 1.40 5.32
CA THR A 107 -2.37 0.25 6.22
C THR A 107 -3.21 -0.87 5.60
N MET A 108 -4.34 -0.54 4.98
CA MET A 108 -5.18 -1.51 4.26
C MET A 108 -4.41 -2.17 3.10
N PHE A 109 -3.67 -1.37 2.34
CA PHE A 109 -2.85 -1.87 1.25
C PHE A 109 -1.79 -2.86 1.74
N PHE A 110 -0.98 -2.47 2.74
CA PHE A 110 0.12 -3.31 3.23
C PHE A 110 -0.33 -4.54 4.00
N LEU A 111 -1.45 -4.48 4.74
CA LEU A 111 -1.90 -5.60 5.56
C LEU A 111 -2.83 -6.56 4.83
N ILE A 112 -3.63 -6.09 3.89
CA ILE A 112 -4.68 -6.90 3.25
C ILE A 112 -4.36 -7.20 1.79
N LEU A 113 -3.95 -6.20 0.99
CA LEU A 113 -3.73 -6.41 -0.44
C LEU A 113 -2.35 -6.99 -0.76
N LEU A 114 -1.32 -6.49 -0.12
CA LEU A 114 0.05 -6.86 -0.45
C LEU A 114 0.37 -8.35 -0.17
N PRO A 115 -0.05 -8.97 0.96
CA PRO A 115 0.28 -10.36 1.24
C PRO A 115 -0.22 -11.36 0.19
N PRO A 116 -1.49 -11.32 -0.28
CA PRO A 116 -1.93 -12.23 -1.34
C PRO A 116 -1.20 -12.01 -2.67
N ILE A 117 -0.86 -10.76 -3.03
CA ILE A 117 -0.11 -10.45 -4.25
C ILE A 117 1.29 -11.05 -4.21
N ILE A 118 2.01 -10.88 -3.09
CA ILE A 118 3.35 -11.46 -2.89
C ILE A 118 3.26 -12.99 -2.86
N PHE A 119 2.24 -13.53 -2.19
CA PHE A 119 2.04 -14.97 -2.11
C PHE A 119 1.79 -15.60 -3.48
N GLU A 120 0.94 -14.99 -4.30
CA GLU A 120 0.67 -15.45 -5.67
C GLU A 120 1.94 -15.46 -6.51
N SER A 121 2.72 -14.38 -6.48
CA SER A 121 3.98 -14.27 -7.21
C SER A 121 4.98 -15.35 -6.78
N GLY A 122 5.13 -15.57 -5.47
CA GLY A 122 6.02 -16.60 -4.93
C GLY A 122 5.52 -18.02 -5.16
N TYR A 123 4.20 -18.24 -5.22
CA TYR A 123 3.61 -19.54 -5.49
C TYR A 123 3.84 -20.00 -6.93
N ASN A 124 3.66 -19.10 -7.88
CA ASN A 124 3.83 -19.36 -9.32
C ASN A 124 5.30 -19.48 -9.74
N LEU A 125 6.23 -19.06 -8.89
CA LEU A 125 7.65 -19.12 -9.18
C LEU A 125 8.17 -20.57 -9.24
N HIS A 126 8.92 -20.91 -10.29
CA HIS A 126 9.64 -22.18 -10.42
C HIS A 126 10.86 -22.18 -9.49
N LYS A 127 10.65 -22.54 -8.23
CA LYS A 127 11.63 -22.45 -7.13
C LYS A 127 12.96 -23.12 -7.44
N GLY A 128 12.95 -24.32 -8.08
CA GLY A 128 14.17 -25.04 -8.44
C GLY A 128 15.09 -24.22 -9.34
N ASN A 129 14.54 -23.68 -10.42
CA ASN A 129 15.29 -22.86 -11.37
C ASN A 129 15.73 -21.52 -10.77
N PHE A 130 14.88 -20.92 -9.94
CA PHE A 130 15.17 -19.67 -9.24
C PHE A 130 16.40 -19.83 -8.34
N PHE A 131 16.39 -20.83 -7.44
CA PHE A 131 17.52 -21.04 -6.53
C PHE A 131 18.80 -21.51 -7.24
N ALA A 132 18.69 -22.27 -8.33
CA ALA A 132 19.84 -22.66 -9.14
C ALA A 132 20.54 -21.44 -9.79
N ASN A 133 19.79 -20.39 -10.10
CA ASN A 133 20.28 -19.19 -10.78
C ASN A 133 20.31 -17.94 -9.88
N ILE A 134 20.13 -18.10 -8.56
CA ILE A 134 20.03 -16.98 -7.60
C ILE A 134 21.22 -16.03 -7.68
N GLY A 135 22.43 -16.55 -7.96
CA GLY A 135 23.64 -15.74 -8.12
C GLY A 135 23.56 -14.77 -9.31
N SER A 136 23.06 -15.24 -10.45
CA SER A 136 22.87 -14.41 -11.64
C SER A 136 21.74 -13.39 -11.41
N ILE A 137 20.63 -13.81 -10.81
CA ILE A 137 19.50 -12.95 -10.46
C ILE A 137 19.97 -11.83 -9.52
N ALA A 138 20.68 -12.16 -8.45
CA ALA A 138 21.19 -11.18 -7.49
C ALA A 138 22.22 -10.22 -8.13
N LEU A 139 23.05 -10.73 -9.06
CA LEU A 139 24.01 -9.90 -9.78
C LEU A 139 23.31 -8.86 -10.68
N PHE A 140 22.19 -9.18 -11.29
CA PHE A 140 21.43 -8.20 -12.07
C PHE A 140 20.60 -7.29 -11.17
N ALA A 141 19.93 -7.82 -10.18
CA ALA A 141 19.08 -7.06 -9.29
C ALA A 141 19.84 -6.03 -8.45
N VAL A 142 20.90 -6.43 -7.74
CA VAL A 142 21.56 -5.53 -6.77
C VAL A 142 22.43 -4.48 -7.48
N PRO A 143 23.49 -4.81 -8.21
CA PRO A 143 24.31 -3.79 -8.87
C PRO A 143 23.57 -3.11 -10.02
N GLY A 144 22.66 -3.80 -10.72
CA GLY A 144 21.85 -3.20 -11.77
C GLY A 144 20.97 -2.06 -11.24
N THR A 145 20.25 -2.29 -10.16
CA THR A 145 19.41 -1.26 -9.50
C THR A 145 20.25 -0.11 -8.95
N ILE A 146 21.41 -0.39 -8.34
CA ILE A 146 22.32 0.66 -7.85
C ILE A 146 22.79 1.55 -8.99
N ILE A 147 23.25 0.96 -10.09
CA ILE A 147 23.71 1.70 -11.27
C ILE A 147 22.58 2.53 -11.86
N SER A 148 21.39 1.95 -12.00
CA SER A 148 20.19 2.65 -12.48
C SER A 148 19.84 3.84 -11.59
N ALA A 149 19.83 3.65 -10.27
CA ALA A 149 19.55 4.69 -9.29
C ALA A 149 20.56 5.86 -9.38
N ILE A 150 21.86 5.54 -9.54
CA ILE A 150 22.91 6.55 -9.69
C ILE A 150 22.76 7.32 -11.01
N VAL A 151 22.52 6.62 -12.11
CA VAL A 151 22.38 7.25 -13.44
C VAL A 151 21.14 8.14 -13.49
N VAL A 152 20.00 7.62 -13.04
CA VAL A 152 18.75 8.39 -13.05
C VAL A 152 18.78 9.52 -12.02
N GLY A 153 19.18 9.24 -10.77
CA GLY A 153 19.27 10.24 -9.71
C GLY A 153 20.29 11.34 -10.04
N GLY A 154 21.47 10.94 -10.53
CA GLY A 154 22.50 11.86 -11.00
C GLY A 154 22.05 12.67 -12.21
N GLY A 155 21.38 12.04 -13.17
CA GLY A 155 20.82 12.72 -14.35
C GLY A 155 19.79 13.78 -13.96
N VAL A 156 18.85 13.47 -13.09
CA VAL A 156 17.82 14.41 -12.60
C VAL A 156 18.49 15.57 -11.85
N TYR A 157 19.48 15.29 -11.01
CA TYR A 157 20.23 16.32 -10.28
C TYR A 157 20.96 17.27 -11.24
N LEU A 158 21.67 16.73 -12.24
CA LEU A 158 22.39 17.54 -13.23
C LEU A 158 21.43 18.39 -14.09
N LEU A 159 20.30 17.83 -14.52
CA LEU A 159 19.28 18.59 -15.26
C LEU A 159 18.66 19.71 -14.42
N GLY A 160 18.49 19.48 -13.11
CA GLY A 160 18.06 20.51 -12.17
C GLY A 160 19.10 21.64 -12.00
N LEU A 161 20.40 21.31 -11.96
CA LEU A 161 21.49 22.31 -11.95
C LEU A 161 21.56 23.11 -13.24
N ALA A 162 21.28 22.46 -14.38
CA ALA A 162 21.23 23.14 -15.68
C ALA A 162 20.00 24.02 -15.89
N GLY A 163 19.03 24.00 -14.93
CA GLY A 163 17.80 24.80 -14.99
C GLY A 163 16.78 24.32 -16.03
N LEU A 164 16.95 23.08 -16.55
CA LEU A 164 16.03 22.49 -17.54
C LEU A 164 14.80 21.87 -16.89
N VAL A 165 14.91 21.46 -15.62
CA VAL A 165 13.83 20.87 -14.83
C VAL A 165 13.80 21.50 -13.44
N TYR A 166 12.74 21.20 -12.67
CA TYR A 166 12.63 21.64 -11.29
C TYR A 166 13.85 21.19 -10.47
N LYS A 167 14.46 22.14 -9.74
CA LYS A 167 15.67 21.89 -8.97
C LYS A 167 15.36 21.09 -7.72
N LEU A 168 15.63 19.81 -7.76
CA LEU A 168 15.59 18.92 -6.59
C LEU A 168 16.93 18.97 -5.83
N ASN A 169 16.87 18.78 -4.51
CA ASN A 169 18.06 18.57 -3.69
C ASN A 169 18.71 17.21 -4.06
N PHE A 170 20.01 17.07 -3.75
CA PHE A 170 20.76 15.84 -3.99
C PHE A 170 20.03 14.60 -3.44
N VAL A 171 19.61 14.63 -2.18
CA VAL A 171 18.88 13.54 -1.52
C VAL A 171 17.56 13.21 -2.24
N GLN A 172 16.78 14.23 -2.60
CA GLN A 172 15.53 14.06 -3.33
C GLN A 172 15.74 13.46 -4.72
N SER A 173 16.78 13.88 -5.43
CA SER A 173 17.11 13.37 -6.76
C SER A 173 17.52 11.90 -6.70
N PHE A 174 18.34 11.52 -5.71
CA PHE A 174 18.75 10.13 -5.53
C PHE A 174 17.63 9.25 -4.98
N ALA A 175 16.80 9.74 -4.08
CA ALA A 175 15.61 9.03 -3.63
C ALA A 175 14.64 8.77 -4.80
N PHE A 176 14.44 9.77 -5.66
CA PHE A 176 13.64 9.60 -6.88
C PHE A 176 14.27 8.56 -7.83
N GLY A 177 15.59 8.64 -8.05
CA GLY A 177 16.33 7.68 -8.88
C GLY A 177 16.22 6.25 -8.34
N SER A 178 16.34 6.07 -7.03
CA SER A 178 16.21 4.77 -6.38
C SER A 178 14.79 4.20 -6.53
N LEU A 179 13.78 5.04 -6.34
CA LEU A 179 12.37 4.64 -6.44
C LEU A 179 12.01 4.19 -7.86
N ILE A 180 12.44 4.96 -8.89
CA ILE A 180 12.10 4.65 -10.28
C ILE A 180 12.94 3.51 -10.87
N SER A 181 13.99 3.09 -10.16
CA SER A 181 14.84 1.95 -10.57
C SER A 181 14.18 0.59 -10.32
N ALA A 182 13.11 0.55 -9.51
CA ALA A 182 12.25 -0.61 -9.43
C ALA A 182 11.43 -0.74 -10.71
N VAL A 183 11.60 -1.83 -11.45
CA VAL A 183 10.97 -2.06 -12.77
C VAL A 183 10.09 -3.29 -12.71
N ASP A 184 8.80 -3.13 -13.05
CA ASP A 184 7.87 -4.24 -13.19
C ASP A 184 8.05 -4.93 -14.55
N PRO A 185 8.30 -6.25 -14.60
CA PRO A 185 8.55 -7.00 -15.81
C PRO A 185 7.28 -7.45 -16.53
N VAL A 186 6.09 -7.10 -16.08
CA VAL A 186 4.81 -7.64 -16.60
C VAL A 186 4.72 -7.51 -18.12
N ALA A 187 5.03 -6.35 -18.67
CA ALA A 187 5.02 -6.14 -20.12
C ALA A 187 6.09 -6.99 -20.84
N THR A 188 7.30 -7.07 -20.28
CA THR A 188 8.39 -7.87 -20.83
C THR A 188 8.07 -9.36 -20.80
N LEU A 189 7.51 -9.85 -19.70
CA LEU A 189 7.11 -11.25 -19.55
C LEU A 189 5.98 -11.62 -20.51
N ALA A 190 5.02 -10.72 -20.72
CA ALA A 190 3.95 -10.92 -21.70
C ALA A 190 4.51 -11.05 -23.13
N ILE A 191 5.49 -10.23 -23.49
CA ILE A 191 6.18 -10.33 -24.78
C ILE A 191 6.97 -11.63 -24.88
N PHE A 192 7.69 -12.03 -23.83
CA PHE A 192 8.47 -13.28 -23.79
C PHE A 192 7.57 -14.51 -23.96
N GLN A 193 6.39 -14.50 -23.35
CA GLN A 193 5.40 -15.56 -23.58
C GLN A 193 4.87 -15.58 -25.01
N ALA A 194 4.65 -14.40 -25.62
CA ALA A 194 4.14 -14.32 -26.99
C ALA A 194 5.13 -14.80 -28.05
N ILE A 195 6.45 -14.69 -27.79
CA ILE A 195 7.52 -15.12 -28.72
C ILE A 195 8.21 -16.42 -28.29
N ASP A 196 7.67 -17.12 -27.29
CA ASP A 196 8.13 -18.42 -26.77
C ASP A 196 9.63 -18.41 -26.40
N VAL A 197 10.02 -17.43 -25.56
CA VAL A 197 11.38 -17.27 -25.06
C VAL A 197 11.75 -18.40 -24.09
N ASP A 198 13.04 -18.74 -24.02
CA ASP A 198 13.60 -19.72 -23.08
C ASP A 198 13.07 -19.49 -21.65
N PRO A 199 12.51 -20.53 -21.01
CA PRO A 199 11.97 -20.43 -19.64
C PRO A 199 12.99 -19.94 -18.60
N ILE A 200 14.31 -20.18 -18.84
CA ILE A 200 15.37 -19.70 -17.94
C ILE A 200 15.46 -18.17 -18.01
N LEU A 201 15.43 -17.61 -19.23
CA LEU A 201 15.49 -16.15 -19.39
C LEU A 201 14.25 -15.49 -18.80
N ASN A 202 13.07 -16.07 -19.01
CA ASN A 202 11.82 -15.60 -18.40
C ASN A 202 11.91 -15.57 -16.87
N MET A 203 12.44 -16.63 -16.27
CA MET A 203 12.67 -16.75 -14.83
C MET A 203 13.74 -15.77 -14.30
N LEU A 204 14.81 -15.52 -15.05
CA LEU A 204 15.85 -14.56 -14.67
C LEU A 204 15.29 -13.14 -14.59
N VAL A 205 14.51 -12.72 -15.59
CA VAL A 205 13.88 -11.39 -15.62
C VAL A 205 12.84 -11.25 -14.51
N PHE A 206 12.03 -12.28 -14.29
CA PHE A 206 11.06 -12.27 -13.19
C PHE A 206 11.73 -12.23 -11.81
N GLY A 207 12.78 -13.05 -11.62
CA GLY A 207 13.53 -13.09 -10.38
C GLY A 207 14.29 -11.80 -10.09
N GLU A 208 14.86 -11.18 -11.12
CA GLU A 208 15.52 -9.87 -11.03
C GLU A 208 14.55 -8.82 -10.54
N SER A 209 13.35 -8.76 -11.12
CA SER A 209 12.33 -7.79 -10.73
C SER A 209 11.88 -7.93 -9.28
N ILE A 210 11.66 -9.13 -8.77
CA ILE A 210 11.30 -9.32 -7.36
C ILE A 210 12.39 -8.80 -6.41
N LEU A 211 13.67 -9.01 -6.78
CA LEU A 211 14.78 -8.57 -5.94
C LEU A 211 15.08 -7.08 -6.09
N ASN A 212 14.91 -6.50 -7.29
CA ASN A 212 15.18 -5.08 -7.50
C ASN A 212 14.23 -4.17 -6.71
N ASP A 213 12.97 -4.60 -6.50
CA ASP A 213 12.00 -3.89 -5.66
C ASP A 213 12.51 -3.78 -4.21
N ALA A 214 13.00 -4.89 -3.66
CA ALA A 214 13.59 -4.90 -2.32
C ALA A 214 14.83 -4.00 -2.24
N VAL A 215 15.70 -4.03 -3.24
CA VAL A 215 16.89 -3.18 -3.32
C VAL A 215 16.51 -1.71 -3.44
N ALA A 216 15.54 -1.37 -4.27
CA ALA A 216 15.04 -0.01 -4.45
C ALA A 216 14.45 0.56 -3.15
N ILE A 217 13.68 -0.24 -2.39
CA ILE A 217 13.16 0.17 -1.08
C ILE A 217 14.30 0.48 -0.11
N VAL A 218 15.28 -0.41 0.02
CA VAL A 218 16.42 -0.21 0.91
C VAL A 218 17.23 1.02 0.51
N LEU A 219 17.52 1.20 -0.78
CA LEU A 219 18.25 2.37 -1.28
C LEU A 219 17.49 3.66 -0.99
N THR A 220 16.19 3.71 -1.30
CA THR A 220 15.36 4.89 -1.08
C THR A 220 15.32 5.27 0.39
N THR A 221 15.08 4.29 1.26
CA THR A 221 15.03 4.51 2.71
C THR A 221 16.38 5.00 3.23
N THR A 222 17.48 4.35 2.84
CA THR A 222 18.84 4.74 3.26
C THR A 222 19.20 6.16 2.80
N VAL A 223 18.85 6.53 1.56
CA VAL A 223 19.11 7.86 1.04
C VAL A 223 18.29 8.92 1.78
N LEU A 224 17.02 8.66 2.07
CA LEU A 224 16.18 9.58 2.83
C LEU A 224 16.65 9.75 4.28
N GLU A 225 17.03 8.67 4.94
CA GLU A 225 17.56 8.70 6.31
C GLU A 225 18.91 9.42 6.40
N SER A 226 19.78 9.25 5.39
CA SER A 226 21.07 9.94 5.35
C SER A 226 20.96 11.46 5.11
N GLY A 227 19.84 11.92 4.61
CA GLY A 227 19.56 13.33 4.33
C GLY A 227 18.81 14.08 5.45
N MET A 228 18.41 13.35 6.50
CA MET A 228 17.84 13.94 7.73
C MET A 228 18.92 14.27 8.73
#